data_9a8e8cd4321db06db6b11ec62c5265c7
#
_entry.id   9a8e8cd4321db06db6b11ec62c5265c7
#
_cell.length_a   1.000
_cell.length_b   1.000
_cell.length_c   1.000
_cell.angle_alpha   90.00
_cell.angle_beta   90.00
_cell.angle_gamma   90.00
#
_symmetry.space_group_name_H-M   'P 1'
#
loop_
_entity.id
_entity.type
_entity.pdbx_description
1 polymer ?
#
loop_
_entity_poly.entity_id
_entity_poly.type
_entity_poly.pdbx_seq_one_letter_code
_entity_poly.pdbx_strand_id
1 'polypeptide(L)' 'MNRIIIFDTAHHALWAEEVAKNAGVAAEVVPAPEQSDAKCGLALEVLPEGLDELLAALDKEGITYRVNA' A
#
# COMPACT_ATOMS: atom_id res chain seq x y z
N MET A 1 5.69 2.46 14.45
CA MET A 1 6.42 2.22 13.19
C MET A 1 5.43 2.09 12.05
N ASN A 2 5.75 2.71 10.92
CA ASN A 2 4.87 2.62 9.77
C ASN A 2 4.91 1.23 9.13
N ARG A 3 3.85 0.89 8.43
CA ARG A 3 3.75 -0.40 7.74
C ARG A 3 3.94 -0.18 6.25
N ILE A 4 4.53 -1.17 5.60
CA ILE A 4 4.82 -1.11 4.16
C ILE A 4 3.93 -2.12 3.45
N ILE A 5 3.24 -1.66 2.40
CA ILE A 5 2.39 -2.52 1.58
C ILE A 5 3.03 -2.63 0.20
N ILE A 6 3.18 -3.86 -0.28
CA ILE A 6 3.84 -4.16 -1.54
C ILE A 6 2.80 -4.49 -2.60
N PHE A 7 3.03 -4.02 -3.82
CA PHE A 7 2.14 -4.24 -4.94
C PHE A 7 2.90 -4.86 -6.12
N ASP A 8 2.18 -5.56 -6.99
CA ASP A 8 2.79 -6.20 -8.14
C ASP A 8 3.11 -5.23 -9.27
N THR A 9 2.41 -4.11 -9.36
CA THR A 9 2.64 -3.11 -10.41
C THR A 9 2.63 -1.71 -9.83
N ALA A 10 3.34 -0.81 -10.50
CA ALA A 10 3.33 0.61 -10.11
C ALA A 10 1.93 1.20 -10.21
N HIS A 11 1.15 0.74 -11.19
CA HIS A 11 -0.24 1.17 -11.34
C HIS A 11 -1.06 0.87 -10.09
N HIS A 12 -0.91 -0.34 -9.55
CA HIS A 12 -1.60 -0.74 -8.33
C HIS A 12 -1.15 0.09 -7.12
N ALA A 13 0.14 0.40 -7.04
CA ALA A 13 0.65 1.23 -5.94
C ALA A 13 0.03 2.63 -5.97
N LEU A 14 -0.04 3.23 -7.15
CA LEU A 14 -0.63 4.56 -7.32
C LEU A 14 -2.14 4.54 -7.09
N TRP A 15 -2.81 3.50 -7.55
CA TRP A 15 -4.24 3.33 -7.30
C TRP A 15 -4.51 3.18 -5.80
N ALA A 16 -3.68 2.38 -5.11
CA ALA A 16 -3.82 2.20 -3.68
C ALA A 16 -3.64 3.51 -2.91
N GLU A 17 -2.73 4.37 -3.37
CA GLU A 17 -2.57 5.70 -2.76
C GLU A 17 -3.86 6.50 -2.88
N GLU A 18 -4.50 6.46 -4.03
CA GLU A 18 -5.77 7.16 -4.23
C GLU A 18 -6.87 6.58 -3.35
N VAL A 19 -6.93 5.25 -3.23
CA VAL A 19 -7.89 4.59 -2.34
C VAL A 19 -7.67 5.03 -0.89
N ALA A 20 -6.41 5.10 -0.44
CA ALA A 20 -6.10 5.55 0.91
C ALA A 20 -6.57 6.98 1.12
N LYS A 21 -6.32 7.85 0.16
CA LYS A 21 -6.73 9.25 0.23
C LYS A 21 -8.24 9.36 0.36
N ASN A 22 -8.98 8.60 -0.43
CA ASN A 22 -10.45 8.62 -0.40
C ASN A 22 -11.00 8.05 0.91
N ALA A 23 -10.27 7.14 1.55
CA ALA A 23 -10.66 6.55 2.82
C ALA A 23 -10.22 7.39 4.02
N GLY A 24 -9.50 8.48 3.79
CA GLY A 24 -8.98 9.31 4.87
C GLY A 24 -7.82 8.69 5.62
N VAL A 25 -7.09 7.77 4.97
CA VAL A 25 -5.94 7.09 5.58
C VAL A 25 -4.66 7.77 5.12
N ALA A 26 -3.80 8.15 6.06
CA ALA A 26 -2.50 8.74 5.75
C ALA A 26 -1.58 7.66 5.16
N ALA A 27 -1.17 7.85 3.91
CA ALA A 27 -0.31 6.91 3.21
C ALA A 27 0.51 7.65 2.16
N GLU A 28 1.68 7.10 1.84
CA GLU A 28 2.61 7.74 0.92
C GLU A 28 3.29 6.67 0.05
N VAL A 29 3.40 6.94 -1.25
CA VAL A 29 4.16 6.07 -2.15
C VAL A 29 5.64 6.29 -1.87
N VAL A 30 6.36 5.19 -1.64
CA VAL A 30 7.79 5.21 -1.33
C VAL A 30 8.50 4.15 -2.16
N PRO A 31 9.82 4.23 -2.30
CA PRO A 31 10.55 3.13 -2.95
C PRO A 31 10.36 1.85 -2.15
N ALA A 32 10.15 0.74 -2.84
CA ALA A 32 10.01 -0.55 -2.17
C ALA A 32 11.33 -0.95 -1.52
N PRO A 33 11.27 -1.61 -0.34
CA PRO A 33 12.50 -2.10 0.30
C PRO A 33 13.22 -3.09 -0.63
N GLU A 34 14.55 -3.07 -0.62
CA GLU A 34 15.36 -3.93 -1.47
C GLU A 34 15.09 -5.41 -1.25
N GLN A 35 14.72 -5.77 -0.04
CA GLN A 35 14.47 -7.17 0.33
C GLN A 35 13.03 -7.61 0.10
N SER A 36 12.22 -6.74 -0.50
CA SER A 36 10.82 -7.08 -0.78
C SER A 36 10.72 -7.75 -2.15
N ASP A 37 9.57 -8.40 -2.38
CA ASP A 37 9.25 -9.01 -3.67
C ASP A 37 8.61 -8.03 -4.63
N ALA A 38 8.69 -6.73 -4.36
CA ALA A 38 8.03 -5.72 -5.18
C ALA A 38 8.69 -5.62 -6.55
N LYS A 39 7.99 -6.09 -7.56
CA LYS A 39 8.50 -6.08 -8.94
C LYS A 39 8.48 -4.70 -9.56
N CYS A 40 7.63 -3.82 -9.08
CA CYS A 40 7.47 -2.47 -9.62
C CYS A 40 8.41 -1.45 -8.98
N GLY A 41 9.10 -1.82 -7.90
CA GLY A 41 9.99 -0.90 -7.19
C GLY A 41 9.28 0.13 -6.32
N LEU A 42 7.97 0.10 -6.23
CA LEU A 42 7.19 1.02 -5.41
C LEU A 42 6.40 0.29 -4.33
N ALA A 43 6.20 0.98 -3.21
CA ALA A 43 5.41 0.47 -2.11
C ALA A 43 4.59 1.62 -1.53
N LEU A 44 3.69 1.30 -0.60
CA LEU A 44 2.89 2.31 0.09
C LEU A 44 3.21 2.23 1.57
N GLU A 45 3.63 3.35 2.14
CA GLU A 45 3.90 3.44 3.56
C GLU A 45 2.67 3.99 4.26
N VAL A 46 2.21 3.29 5.29
CA VAL A 46 0.94 3.58 5.97
C VAL A 46 1.16 3.62 7.47
N LEU A 47 0.52 4.58 8.15
CA LEU A 47 0.54 4.62 9.60
C LEU A 47 -0.22 3.40 10.15
N PRO A 48 0.28 2.76 11.24
CA PRO A 48 -0.35 1.55 11.78
C PRO A 48 -1.83 1.71 12.11
N GLU A 49 -2.22 2.86 12.60
CA GLU A 49 -3.63 3.09 13.00
C GLU A 49 -4.60 3.11 11.83
N GLY A 50 -4.12 3.31 10.61
CA GLY A 50 -4.97 3.31 9.42
C GLY A 50 -4.84 2.05 8.58
N LEU A 51 -4.00 1.11 8.99
CA LEU A 51 -3.70 -0.06 8.16
C LEU A 51 -4.93 -0.93 7.90
N ASP A 52 -5.66 -1.30 8.94
CA ASP A 52 -6.80 -2.19 8.78
C ASP A 52 -7.88 -1.58 7.88
N GLU A 53 -8.13 -0.29 8.04
CA GLU A 53 -9.10 0.41 7.23
C GLU A 53 -8.67 0.45 5.77
N LEU A 54 -7.39 0.69 5.52
CA LEU A 54 -6.87 0.71 4.16
C LEU A 54 -6.94 -0.68 3.53
N LEU A 55 -6.54 -1.72 4.25
CA LEU A 55 -6.57 -3.08 3.70
C LEU A 55 -7.99 -3.48 3.32
N ALA A 56 -8.98 -3.13 4.15
CA ALA A 56 -10.38 -3.39 3.83
C ALA A 56 -10.80 -2.66 2.56
N ALA A 57 -10.36 -1.42 2.39
CA ALA A 57 -10.68 -0.64 1.20
C ALA A 57 -10.02 -1.22 -0.05
N LEU A 58 -8.77 -1.69 0.06
CA LEU A 58 -8.07 -2.33 -1.06
C LEU A 58 -8.75 -3.63 -1.45
N ASP A 59 -9.18 -4.42 -0.47
CA ASP A 59 -9.92 -5.66 -0.73
C ASP A 59 -11.21 -5.37 -1.49
N LYS A 60 -11.91 -4.33 -1.09
CA LYS A 60 -13.17 -3.93 -1.72
C LYS A 60 -12.94 -3.53 -3.19
N GLU A 61 -11.81 -2.88 -3.48
CA GLU A 61 -11.48 -2.45 -4.84
C GLU A 61 -10.84 -3.57 -5.66
N GLY A 62 -10.55 -4.71 -5.05
CA GLY A 62 -9.94 -5.82 -5.76
C GLY A 62 -8.46 -5.66 -6.05
N ILE A 63 -7.77 -4.82 -5.28
CA ILE A 63 -6.34 -4.59 -5.47
C ILE A 63 -5.56 -5.66 -4.73
N THR A 64 -4.68 -6.35 -5.43
CA THR A 64 -3.80 -7.37 -4.84
C THR A 64 -2.62 -6.70 -4.15
N TYR A 65 -2.33 -7.12 -2.93
CA TYR A 65 -1.26 -6.53 -2.13
C TYR A 65 -0.65 -7.56 -1.19
N ARG A 66 0.50 -7.22 -0.62
CA ARG A 66 1.10 -7.96 0.48
C ARG A 66 1.59 -6.95 1.52
N VAL A 67 1.42 -7.28 2.80
CA VAL A 67 1.97 -6.44 3.88
C VAL A 67 3.37 -6.95 4.19
N ASN A 68 4.35 -6.06 4.05
CA ASN A 68 5.73 -6.40 4.33
C ASN A 68 5.95 -6.42 5.85
N ALA A 69 6.40 -7.53 6.33
CA ALA A 69 6.58 -7.73 7.77
C ALA A 69 7.82 -7.01 8.32
#